data_fd82f1c1eb597da99976f43d56945775
#
_entry.id   fd82f1c1eb597da99976f43d56945775
#
_cell.length_a   1.000
_cell.length_b   1.000
_cell.length_c   1.000
_cell.angle_alpha   90.00
_cell.angle_beta   90.00
_cell.angle_gamma   90.00
#
_symmetry.space_group_name_H-M   'P 1'
#
loop_
_entity.id
_entity.type
_entity.pdbx_description
1 polymer ?
#
loop_
_entity_poly.entity_id
_entity_poly.type
_entity_poly.pdbx_seq_one_letter_code
_entity_poly.pdbx_strand_id
1 'polypeptide(L)'
;MAVHAQGIERQKLRFQSGQSQTAVLGRVSGRQTIDYIVNARRGQTMSIRFDPSSSAAYFNLLAPGGEALFVVQSQGNPGPFTARLGQSGDYAIRVYLVRSAARRGERAS
;
A
#
# COMPACT_ATOMS: atom_id res chain seq x y z
N MET A 1 -1.20 9.32 -29.17
CA MET A 1 -1.00 10.24 -28.05
C MET A 1 -1.06 9.46 -26.76
N ALA A 2 -0.03 9.56 -25.97
CA ALA A 2 -0.04 8.90 -24.68
C ALA A 2 -0.74 9.79 -23.67
N VAL A 3 -1.77 9.27 -23.06
CA VAL A 3 -2.40 9.94 -21.93
C VAL A 3 -1.72 9.42 -20.68
N HIS A 4 -0.97 10.27 -20.04
CA HIS A 4 -0.38 9.92 -18.76
C HIS A 4 -1.37 10.23 -17.67
N ALA A 5 -2.34 9.36 -17.55
CA ALA A 5 -3.18 9.38 -16.38
C ALA A 5 -2.28 8.98 -15.22
N GLN A 6 -2.24 9.82 -14.21
CA GLN A 6 -1.61 9.43 -12.94
C GLN A 6 -2.57 8.48 -12.24
N GLY A 7 -2.68 7.30 -12.82
CA GLY A 7 -3.58 6.28 -12.33
C GLY A 7 -2.94 5.42 -11.27
N ILE A 8 -3.64 4.35 -10.96
CA ILE A 8 -3.19 3.38 -9.97
C ILE A 8 -2.31 2.35 -10.67
N GLU A 9 -1.08 2.23 -10.21
CA GLU A 9 -0.21 1.15 -10.61
C GLU A 9 -0.46 -0.04 -9.70
N ARG A 10 -0.56 -1.22 -10.26
CA ARG A 10 -0.81 -2.44 -9.49
C ARG A 10 0.39 -3.36 -9.58
N GLN A 11 0.84 -3.84 -8.43
CA GLN A 11 1.91 -4.83 -8.32
C GLN A 11 1.43 -5.97 -7.44
N LYS A 12 1.45 -7.18 -7.98
CA LYS A 12 1.18 -8.35 -7.15
C LYS A 12 2.41 -8.68 -6.33
N LEU A 13 2.22 -8.80 -5.03
CA LEU A 13 3.27 -9.26 -4.14
C LEU A 13 3.29 -10.78 -4.19
N ARG A 14 4.48 -11.32 -4.41
CA ARG A 14 4.69 -12.76 -4.47
C ARG A 14 5.59 -13.18 -3.33
N PHE A 15 5.18 -14.22 -2.64
CA PHE A 15 6.00 -14.84 -1.62
C PHE A 15 6.76 -15.98 -2.25
N GLN A 16 8.02 -16.13 -1.88
CA GLN A 16 8.78 -17.29 -2.30
C GLN A 16 8.18 -18.52 -1.64
N SER A 17 8.34 -19.67 -2.29
CA SER A 17 7.80 -20.94 -1.78
C SER A 17 8.22 -21.17 -0.33
N GLY A 18 7.25 -21.42 0.54
CA GLY A 18 7.50 -21.63 1.97
C GLY A 18 7.71 -20.36 2.77
N GLN A 19 7.66 -19.19 2.15
CA GLN A 19 7.83 -17.91 2.83
C GLN A 19 6.49 -17.26 3.09
N SER A 20 6.36 -16.65 4.26
CA SER A 20 5.16 -15.88 4.64
C SER A 20 5.43 -14.39 4.73
N GLN A 21 6.62 -13.94 4.32
CA GLN A 21 7.02 -12.55 4.35
C GLN A 21 7.62 -12.15 3.02
N THR A 22 7.40 -10.91 2.64
CA THR A 22 8.06 -10.31 1.50
C THR A 22 8.24 -8.81 1.77
N ALA A 23 9.19 -8.21 1.09
CA ALA A 23 9.44 -6.80 1.19
C ALA A 23 9.51 -6.19 -0.20
N VAL A 24 9.05 -4.95 -0.31
CA VAL A 24 9.04 -4.21 -1.57
C VAL A 24 9.64 -2.85 -1.32
N LEU A 25 10.53 -2.45 -2.22
CA LEU A 25 11.01 -1.09 -2.30
C LEU A 25 10.33 -0.44 -3.50
N GLY A 26 9.85 0.78 -3.30
CA GLY A 26 9.16 1.47 -4.37
C GLY A 26 9.27 2.97 -4.20
N ARG A 27 8.74 3.69 -5.19
CA ARG A 27 8.66 5.14 -5.16
C ARG A 27 7.27 5.57 -5.57
N VAL A 28 6.77 6.59 -4.90
CA VAL A 28 5.53 7.24 -5.29
C VAL A 28 5.84 8.74 -5.44
N SER A 29 5.38 9.34 -6.53
CA SER A 29 5.62 10.74 -6.78
C SER A 29 4.34 11.42 -7.27
N GLY A 30 4.16 12.67 -6.85
CA GLY A 30 3.01 13.46 -7.25
C GLY A 30 1.71 12.79 -6.90
N ARG A 31 0.84 12.64 -7.89
CA ARG A 31 -0.49 12.02 -7.71
C ARG A 31 -0.51 10.54 -8.02
N GLN A 32 0.65 9.93 -8.19
CA GLN A 32 0.74 8.51 -8.42
C GLN A 32 0.21 7.74 -7.21
N THR A 33 -0.46 6.64 -7.48
CA THR A 33 -0.91 5.71 -6.45
C THR A 33 -0.44 4.32 -6.83
N ILE A 34 0.09 3.58 -5.88
CA ILE A 34 0.54 2.21 -6.10
C ILE A 34 -0.27 1.29 -5.22
N ASP A 35 -0.89 0.29 -5.82
CA ASP A 35 -1.58 -0.78 -5.11
C ASP A 35 -0.70 -2.03 -5.12
N TYR A 36 -0.28 -2.46 -3.94
CA TYR A 36 0.40 -3.73 -3.76
C TYR A 36 -0.66 -4.77 -3.41
N ILE A 37 -0.82 -5.76 -4.28
CA ILE A 37 -1.89 -6.75 -4.17
C ILE A 37 -1.37 -7.98 -3.45
N VAL A 38 -2.07 -8.37 -2.38
CA VAL A 38 -1.73 -9.55 -1.58
C VAL A 38 -2.93 -10.46 -1.53
N ASN A 39 -2.79 -11.66 -2.07
CA ASN A 39 -3.83 -12.68 -1.95
C ASN A 39 -3.74 -13.30 -0.55
N ALA A 40 -4.84 -13.31 0.15
CA ALA A 40 -4.88 -13.82 1.50
C ALA A 40 -6.22 -14.51 1.78
N ARG A 41 -6.27 -15.25 2.89
CA ARG A 41 -7.43 -16.05 3.26
C ARG A 41 -8.07 -15.51 4.53
N ARG A 42 -9.38 -15.67 4.59
CA ARG A 42 -10.14 -15.37 5.79
C ARG A 42 -9.52 -16.06 7.01
N GLY A 43 -9.38 -15.30 8.08
CA GLY A 43 -8.82 -15.81 9.33
C GLY A 43 -7.32 -15.59 9.48
N GLN A 44 -6.62 -15.27 8.41
CA GLN A 44 -5.21 -14.92 8.51
C GLN A 44 -5.04 -13.54 9.13
N THR A 45 -3.86 -13.31 9.70
CA THR A 45 -3.47 -12.00 10.21
C THR A 45 -2.44 -11.42 9.26
N MET A 46 -2.69 -10.20 8.78
CA MET A 46 -1.75 -9.47 7.94
C MET A 46 -1.04 -8.43 8.79
N SER A 47 0.29 -8.44 8.73
CA SER A 47 1.12 -7.44 9.39
C SER A 47 1.87 -6.65 8.33
N ILE A 48 1.79 -5.33 8.41
CA ILE A 48 2.39 -4.43 7.42
C ILE A 48 3.34 -3.50 8.15
N ARG A 49 4.57 -3.44 7.65
CA ARG A 49 5.51 -2.40 8.02
C ARG A 49 5.60 -1.40 6.88
N PHE A 50 5.50 -0.12 7.23
CA PHE A 50 5.50 0.96 6.25
C PHE A 50 6.48 2.02 6.71
N ASP A 51 7.58 2.14 5.97
CA ASP A 51 8.68 3.03 6.35
C ASP A 51 9.11 3.90 5.17
N PRO A 52 8.27 4.87 4.78
CA PRO A 52 8.59 5.76 3.68
C PRO A 52 9.58 6.85 4.09
N SER A 53 10.24 7.44 3.10
CA SER A 53 11.18 8.53 3.31
C SER A 53 10.51 9.87 3.65
N SER A 54 9.20 9.96 3.52
CA SER A 54 8.45 11.20 3.74
C SER A 54 7.23 10.96 4.61
N SER A 55 6.98 11.85 5.56
CA SER A 55 5.78 11.81 6.39
C SER A 55 4.52 12.16 5.62
N ALA A 56 4.66 12.64 4.38
CA ALA A 56 3.50 12.91 3.50
C ALA A 56 2.92 11.64 2.90
N ALA A 57 3.57 10.49 3.07
CA ALA A 57 3.10 9.23 2.51
C ALA A 57 2.09 8.56 3.43
N TYR A 58 1.07 8.01 2.80
CA TYR A 58 0.00 7.25 3.47
C TYR A 58 -0.07 5.87 2.87
N PHE A 59 -0.61 4.92 3.61
CA PHE A 59 -1.15 3.72 3.00
C PHE A 59 -2.54 3.42 3.54
N ASN A 60 -3.36 2.82 2.68
CA ASN A 60 -4.66 2.26 3.07
C ASN A 60 -4.58 0.76 2.85
N LEU A 61 -5.14 0.00 3.77
CA LEU A 61 -5.38 -1.42 3.53
C LEU A 61 -6.83 -1.59 3.07
N LEU A 62 -7.00 -2.10 1.85
CA LEU A 62 -8.31 -2.29 1.24
C LEU A 62 -8.64 -3.78 1.19
N ALA A 63 -9.86 -4.11 1.63
CA ALA A 63 -10.38 -5.47 1.52
C ALA A 63 -10.71 -5.81 0.07
N PRO A 64 -10.96 -7.10 -0.28
CA PRO A 64 -11.26 -7.50 -1.65
C PRO A 64 -12.42 -6.74 -2.29
N GLY A 65 -13.39 -6.30 -1.51
CA GLY A 65 -14.50 -5.50 -2.01
C GLY A 65 -14.21 -4.01 -2.15
N GLY A 66 -13.00 -3.56 -1.81
CA GLY A 66 -12.60 -2.16 -1.89
C GLY A 66 -12.80 -1.37 -0.61
N GLU A 67 -13.33 -1.99 0.45
CA GLU A 67 -13.52 -1.33 1.73
C GLU A 67 -12.18 -1.08 2.40
N ALA A 68 -11.97 0.14 2.89
CA ALA A 68 -10.77 0.48 3.62
C ALA A 68 -10.85 -0.06 5.04
N LEU A 69 -9.92 -0.94 5.41
CA LEU A 69 -9.85 -1.49 6.76
C LEU A 69 -9.13 -0.53 7.70
N PHE A 70 -8.09 0.14 7.21
CA PHE A 70 -7.49 1.26 7.93
C PHE A 70 -6.71 2.15 6.97
N VAL A 71 -6.47 3.37 7.44
CA VAL A 71 -5.72 4.41 6.75
C VAL A 71 -4.61 4.84 7.69
N VAL A 72 -3.37 4.82 7.23
CA VAL A 72 -2.22 5.12 8.06
C VAL A 72 -1.37 6.20 7.40
N GLN A 73 -1.12 7.28 8.13
CA GLN A 73 -0.12 8.28 7.75
C GLN A 73 1.20 7.91 8.41
N SER A 74 2.27 7.97 7.63
CA SER A 74 3.59 7.78 8.19
C SER A 74 3.98 8.97 9.05
N GLN A 75 4.30 8.70 10.31
CA GLN A 75 4.74 9.73 11.27
C GLN A 75 5.93 9.21 12.07
N GLY A 76 6.83 8.51 11.40
CA GLY A 76 7.98 7.94 12.06
C GLY A 76 7.70 6.64 12.79
N ASN A 77 6.50 6.12 12.69
CA ASN A 77 6.15 4.82 13.26
C ASN A 77 5.94 3.81 12.13
N PRO A 78 6.91 2.93 11.86
CA PRO A 78 6.79 1.97 10.75
C PRO A 78 5.86 0.79 11.03
N GLY A 79 5.25 0.74 12.17
CA GLY A 79 4.39 -0.38 12.55
C GLY A 79 5.12 -1.39 13.41
N PRO A 80 4.71 -2.69 13.37
CA PRO A 80 3.77 -3.27 12.38
C PRO A 80 2.32 -2.86 12.62
N PHE A 81 1.59 -2.73 11.53
CA PHE A 81 0.15 -2.52 11.54
C PHE A 81 -0.50 -3.86 11.19
N THR A 82 -1.35 -4.36 12.08
CA THR A 82 -1.89 -5.71 11.93
C THR A 82 -3.40 -5.69 11.77
N ALA A 83 -3.90 -6.59 10.93
CA ALA A 83 -5.32 -6.78 10.72
C ALA A 83 -5.64 -8.26 10.62
N ARG A 84 -6.69 -8.70 11.30
CA ARG A 84 -7.24 -10.03 11.09
C ARG A 84 -8.22 -9.95 9.93
N LEU A 85 -8.04 -10.84 8.95
CA LEU A 85 -8.76 -10.76 7.70
C LEU A 85 -10.10 -11.49 7.80
N GLY A 86 -11.16 -10.80 7.44
CA GLY A 86 -12.51 -11.35 7.49
C GLY A 86 -12.98 -11.95 6.17
N GLN A 87 -12.16 -11.85 5.11
CA GLN A 87 -12.51 -12.34 3.78
C GLN A 87 -11.30 -12.95 3.12
N SER A 88 -11.53 -13.92 2.23
CA SER A 88 -10.50 -14.42 1.33
C SER A 88 -10.53 -13.62 0.04
N GLY A 89 -9.37 -13.37 -0.55
CA GLY A 89 -9.27 -12.69 -1.83
C GLY A 89 -8.05 -11.78 -1.90
N ASP A 90 -8.08 -10.87 -2.84
CA ASP A 90 -6.98 -9.94 -3.08
C ASP A 90 -7.19 -8.68 -2.25
N TYR A 91 -6.27 -8.46 -1.34
CA TYR A 91 -6.17 -7.23 -0.57
C TYR A 91 -5.24 -6.27 -1.28
N ALA A 92 -5.50 -4.98 -1.16
CA ALA A 92 -4.64 -3.96 -1.75
C ALA A 92 -4.04 -3.09 -0.64
N ILE A 93 -2.73 -2.97 -0.65
CA ILE A 93 -2.03 -1.98 0.17
C ILE A 93 -1.78 -0.80 -0.74
N ARG A 94 -2.59 0.24 -0.58
CA ARG A 94 -2.54 1.42 -1.45
C ARG A 94 -1.65 2.48 -0.85
N VAL A 95 -0.60 2.85 -1.59
CA VAL A 95 0.38 3.85 -1.16
C VAL A 95 0.23 5.11 -2.01
N TYR A 96 0.19 6.26 -1.34
CA TYR A 96 0.02 7.55 -2.01
C TYR A 96 0.55 8.68 -1.14
N LEU A 97 0.69 9.87 -1.74
CA LEU A 97 1.05 11.06 -1.00
C LEU A 97 -0.19 11.87 -0.64
N VAL A 98 -0.12 12.60 0.46
CA VAL A 98 -1.18 13.53 0.84
C VAL A 98 -1.36 14.56 -0.27
N ARG A 99 -2.59 15.07 -0.45
CA ARG A 99 -2.97 15.89 -1.59
C ARG A 99 -2.06 17.11 -1.80
N SER A 100 -1.68 17.80 -0.74
CA SER A 100 -0.81 18.98 -0.85
C SER A 100 0.57 18.62 -1.36
N ALA A 101 1.14 17.51 -0.91
CA ALA A 101 2.42 17.03 -1.37
C ALA A 101 2.32 16.54 -2.82
N ALA A 102 1.21 15.90 -3.18
CA ALA A 102 0.97 15.44 -4.54
C ALA A 102 0.94 16.62 -5.52
N ARG A 103 0.29 17.72 -5.13
CA ARG A 103 0.23 18.92 -5.97
C ARG A 103 1.60 19.58 -6.17
N ARG A 104 2.50 19.45 -5.20
CA ARG A 104 3.87 19.96 -5.33
C ARG A 104 4.78 19.03 -6.09
N GLY A 105 4.29 17.87 -6.52
CA GLY A 105 5.10 16.91 -7.23
C GLY A 105 6.13 16.23 -6.35
N GLU A 106 5.92 16.18 -5.04
CA GLU A 106 6.83 15.50 -4.11
C GLU A 106 6.86 14.02 -4.38
N ARG A 107 7.86 13.36 -3.85
CA ARG A 107 8.01 11.92 -3.97
C ARG A 107 8.48 11.33 -2.65
N ALA A 108 8.17 10.04 -2.46
CA ALA A 108 8.63 9.26 -1.34
C ALA A 108 9.07 7.88 -1.82
N SER A 109 10.06 7.33 -1.17
CA SER A 109 10.53 5.97 -1.45
C SER A 109 10.39 5.09 -0.22
#